data_9f49b73909f0033f29ba7617d6e0bb67
#
_entry.id   9f49b73909f0033f29ba7617d6e0bb67
#
_cell.length_a   1.000
_cell.length_b   1.000
_cell.length_c   1.000
_cell.angle_alpha   90.00
_cell.angle_beta   90.00
_cell.angle_gamma   90.00
#
_symmetry.space_group_name_H-M   'P 1'
#
loop_
_entity.id
_entity.type
_entity.pdbx_description
1 polymer ?
#
loop_
_entity_poly.entity_id
_entity_poly.type
_entity_poly.pdbx_seq_one_letter_code
_entity_poly.pdbx_strand_id
1 'polypeptide(L)'
;GHEDHIGALPYVLKEINLPIYTTKLTMGIIENKLKEHNLLRTTKRKVVRHGQSINLGQFRIEFIKTNHSIQDASALAIYSPAGTVVHTGDFKVDYTPVFGDAIDLQRFAEIGKKGVLALMSDSTNAERKGFTQSERTVGITFDHIFAEHQNTRIIIATFASNVDRVQQIINSAYKYGRKVVVEGRSMVNIITTASELGYLNVPENTLIEIDQLKNY
;
A
#
# COMPACT_ATOMS: atom_id res chain seq x y z
N GLY A 1 -3.04 -3.91 0.56
CA GLY A 1 -3.16 -3.74 2.02
C GLY A 1 -4.29 -2.80 2.43
N HIS A 2 -5.09 -2.30 1.47
CA HIS A 2 -6.29 -1.51 1.79
C HIS A 2 -7.38 -2.37 2.43
N GLU A 3 -8.24 -1.75 3.25
CA GLU A 3 -9.23 -2.43 4.09
C GLU A 3 -10.26 -3.22 3.28
N ASP A 4 -10.70 -2.70 2.15
CA ASP A 4 -11.66 -3.34 1.24
C ASP A 4 -11.11 -4.63 0.59
N HIS A 5 -9.79 -4.83 0.58
CA HIS A 5 -9.15 -6.05 0.09
C HIS A 5 -8.81 -7.05 1.18
N ILE A 6 -8.51 -6.60 2.41
CA ILE A 6 -8.01 -7.47 3.49
C ILE A 6 -8.96 -7.58 4.69
N GLY A 7 -9.97 -6.71 4.78
CA GLY A 7 -10.84 -6.62 5.96
C GLY A 7 -11.64 -7.89 6.25
N ALA A 8 -12.02 -8.64 5.22
CA ALA A 8 -12.77 -9.87 5.37
C ALA A 8 -11.91 -11.09 5.76
N LEU A 9 -10.57 -11.02 5.66
CA LEU A 9 -9.68 -12.15 5.91
C LEU A 9 -9.92 -12.86 7.26
N PRO A 10 -10.03 -12.15 8.41
CA PRO A 10 -10.25 -12.83 9.68
C PRO A 10 -11.55 -13.63 9.72
N TYR A 11 -12.57 -13.16 9.04
CA TYR A 11 -13.88 -13.84 9.01
C TYR A 11 -13.81 -15.11 8.15
N VAL A 12 -13.20 -15.02 6.97
CA VAL A 12 -12.99 -16.18 6.08
C VAL A 12 -12.11 -17.23 6.75
N LEU A 13 -11.04 -16.82 7.43
CA LEU A 13 -10.09 -17.73 8.06
C LEU A 13 -10.64 -18.45 9.30
N LYS A 14 -11.70 -17.96 9.93
CA LYS A 14 -12.44 -18.67 10.96
C LYS A 14 -13.20 -19.88 10.41
N GLU A 15 -13.70 -19.76 9.17
CA GLU A 15 -14.45 -20.82 8.51
C GLU A 15 -13.51 -21.79 7.77
N ILE A 16 -12.48 -21.26 7.11
CA ILE A 16 -11.55 -22.04 6.28
C ILE A 16 -10.12 -21.58 6.56
N ASN A 17 -9.32 -22.47 7.17
CA ASN A 17 -7.92 -22.16 7.46
C ASN A 17 -7.04 -22.34 6.22
N LEU A 18 -6.81 -21.27 5.49
CA LEU A 18 -6.01 -21.23 4.28
C LEU A 18 -4.70 -20.42 4.49
N PRO A 19 -3.62 -20.80 3.80
CA PRO A 19 -2.40 -20.00 3.81
C PRO A 19 -2.60 -18.68 3.05
N ILE A 20 -2.08 -17.59 3.61
CA ILE A 20 -2.06 -16.27 2.99
C ILE A 20 -0.69 -16.06 2.31
N TYR A 21 -0.73 -15.60 1.04
CA TYR A 21 0.44 -15.16 0.29
C TYR A 21 0.25 -13.70 -0.07
N THR A 22 1.16 -12.84 0.35
CA THR A 22 1.12 -11.41 0.01
C THR A 22 2.49 -10.76 0.21
N THR A 23 2.62 -9.52 -0.23
CA THR A 23 3.85 -8.71 -0.06
C THR A 23 4.08 -8.31 1.40
N LYS A 24 5.29 -7.86 1.70
CA LYS A 24 5.78 -7.67 3.07
C LYS A 24 4.95 -6.63 3.86
N LEU A 25 4.68 -5.46 3.27
CA LEU A 25 3.89 -4.42 3.96
C LEU A 25 2.45 -4.87 4.20
N THR A 26 1.81 -5.43 3.18
CA THR A 26 0.44 -5.97 3.30
C THR A 26 0.37 -7.07 4.35
N MET A 27 1.38 -7.95 4.43
CA MET A 27 1.44 -8.97 5.47
C MET A 27 1.49 -8.37 6.88
N GLY A 28 2.32 -7.35 7.10
CA GLY A 28 2.39 -6.67 8.39
C GLY A 28 1.05 -6.06 8.82
N ILE A 29 0.32 -5.45 7.86
CA ILE A 29 -1.01 -4.90 8.13
C ILE A 29 -2.02 -6.03 8.45
N ILE A 30 -2.00 -7.13 7.69
CA ILE A 30 -2.85 -8.30 7.94
C ILE A 30 -2.55 -8.91 9.32
N GLU A 31 -1.29 -8.97 9.74
CA GLU A 31 -0.91 -9.49 11.05
C GLU A 31 -1.55 -8.75 12.22
N ASN A 32 -1.71 -7.42 12.12
CA ASN A 32 -2.43 -6.64 13.12
C ASN A 32 -3.90 -7.10 13.23
N LYS A 33 -4.57 -7.30 12.08
CA LYS A 33 -5.95 -7.83 12.06
C LYS A 33 -6.04 -9.25 12.61
N LEU A 34 -5.11 -10.12 12.27
CA LEU A 34 -5.07 -11.48 12.78
C LEU A 34 -4.83 -11.51 14.30
N LYS A 35 -4.04 -10.58 14.85
CA LYS A 35 -3.87 -10.41 16.31
C LYS A 35 -5.19 -10.03 16.97
N GLU A 36 -5.90 -9.05 16.46
CA GLU A 36 -7.20 -8.60 16.98
C GLU A 36 -8.24 -9.72 17.03
N HIS A 37 -8.18 -10.65 16.08
CA HIS A 37 -9.10 -11.80 15.99
C HIS A 37 -8.55 -13.11 16.58
N ASN A 38 -7.39 -13.10 17.24
CA ASN A 38 -6.71 -14.28 17.81
C ASN A 38 -6.34 -15.36 16.78
N LEU A 39 -6.15 -14.99 15.50
CA LEU A 39 -5.85 -15.91 14.41
C LEU A 39 -4.36 -15.94 14.02
N LEU A 40 -3.53 -15.09 14.62
CA LEU A 40 -2.12 -14.94 14.22
C LEU A 40 -1.33 -16.26 14.34
N ARG A 41 -1.60 -17.07 15.38
CA ARG A 41 -0.87 -18.32 15.63
C ARG A 41 -1.32 -19.47 14.72
N THR A 42 -2.56 -19.45 14.26
CA THR A 42 -3.17 -20.55 13.48
C THR A 42 -3.06 -20.34 11.99
N THR A 43 -2.89 -19.08 11.52
CA THR A 43 -2.83 -18.75 10.10
C THR A 43 -1.41 -18.90 9.55
N LYS A 44 -1.27 -19.70 8.51
CA LYS A 44 -0.01 -19.79 7.73
C LYS A 44 0.15 -18.56 6.86
N ARG A 45 1.27 -17.86 7.02
CA ARG A 45 1.58 -16.59 6.35
C ARG A 45 2.87 -16.75 5.55
N LYS A 46 2.84 -16.34 4.30
CA LYS A 46 3.98 -16.41 3.38
C LYS A 46 4.16 -15.09 2.66
N VAL A 47 5.26 -14.42 2.94
CA VAL A 47 5.64 -13.19 2.24
C VAL A 47 6.22 -13.57 0.89
N VAL A 48 5.72 -12.89 -0.15
CA VAL A 48 6.18 -13.00 -1.53
C VAL A 48 6.78 -11.68 -2.01
N ARG A 49 7.54 -11.73 -3.09
CA ARG A 49 8.16 -10.57 -3.73
C ARG A 49 7.63 -10.43 -5.17
N HIS A 50 7.67 -9.21 -5.69
CA HIS A 50 7.42 -8.98 -7.11
C HIS A 50 8.38 -9.82 -7.97
N GLY A 51 7.86 -10.36 -9.08
CA GLY A 51 8.57 -11.29 -9.94
C GLY A 51 8.57 -12.74 -9.44
N GLN A 52 8.19 -13.00 -8.20
CA GLN A 52 8.08 -14.36 -7.66
C GLN A 52 6.84 -15.05 -8.20
N SER A 53 6.95 -16.36 -8.45
CA SER A 53 5.82 -17.24 -8.73
C SER A 53 5.67 -18.29 -7.64
N ILE A 54 4.43 -18.69 -7.38
CA ILE A 54 4.09 -19.83 -6.51
C ILE A 54 3.27 -20.84 -7.30
N ASN A 55 3.42 -22.13 -6.96
CA ASN A 55 2.64 -23.20 -7.56
C ASN A 55 1.62 -23.72 -6.54
N LEU A 56 0.37 -23.79 -6.95
CA LEU A 56 -0.78 -24.27 -6.17
C LEU A 56 -1.52 -25.32 -7.03
N GLY A 57 -1.10 -26.58 -6.92
CA GLY A 57 -1.60 -27.64 -7.79
C GLY A 57 -1.28 -27.36 -9.26
N GLN A 58 -2.31 -27.24 -10.09
CA GLN A 58 -2.15 -26.92 -11.53
C GLN A 58 -2.03 -25.43 -11.82
N PHE A 59 -2.17 -24.59 -10.82
CA PHE A 59 -2.04 -23.14 -10.97
C PHE A 59 -0.62 -22.68 -10.66
N ARG A 60 -0.08 -21.79 -11.49
CA ARG A 60 1.10 -20.98 -11.17
C ARG A 60 0.68 -19.54 -11.09
N ILE A 61 0.97 -18.90 -9.98
CA ILE A 61 0.58 -17.51 -9.71
C ILE A 61 1.85 -16.68 -9.62
N GLU A 62 1.96 -15.66 -10.45
CA GLU A 62 3.07 -14.72 -10.50
C GLU A 62 2.61 -13.37 -9.95
N PHE A 63 3.45 -12.77 -9.09
CA PHE A 63 3.22 -11.46 -8.48
C PHE A 63 3.95 -10.38 -9.29
N ILE A 64 3.18 -9.49 -9.92
CA ILE A 64 3.70 -8.43 -10.79
C ILE A 64 3.61 -7.10 -10.06
N LYS A 65 4.67 -6.29 -10.13
CA LYS A 65 4.68 -4.98 -9.49
C LYS A 65 3.69 -4.02 -10.14
N THR A 66 2.86 -3.40 -9.31
CA THR A 66 2.02 -2.26 -9.69
C THR A 66 2.33 -1.03 -8.82
N ASN A 67 1.82 0.14 -9.19
CA ASN A 67 1.74 1.30 -8.32
C ASN A 67 0.29 1.52 -7.89
N HIS A 68 0.11 1.84 -6.64
CA HIS A 68 -1.15 2.27 -6.07
C HIS A 68 -0.89 3.24 -4.92
N SER A 69 -1.89 3.58 -4.10
CA SER A 69 -1.74 4.43 -2.91
C SER A 69 -1.11 3.72 -1.70
N ILE A 70 -0.73 2.46 -1.86
CA ILE A 70 0.01 1.67 -0.86
C ILE A 70 1.24 1.05 -1.52
N GLN A 71 2.34 1.03 -0.80
CA GLN A 71 3.57 0.40 -1.27
C GLN A 71 3.41 -1.12 -1.37
N ASP A 72 4.23 -1.76 -2.19
CA ASP A 72 4.19 -3.20 -2.48
C ASP A 72 2.89 -3.69 -3.15
N ALA A 73 2.09 -2.81 -3.77
CA ALA A 73 0.93 -3.23 -4.54
C ALA A 73 1.33 -4.22 -5.64
N SER A 74 0.51 -5.26 -5.83
CA SER A 74 0.77 -6.34 -6.77
C SER A 74 -0.44 -6.67 -7.63
N ALA A 75 -0.21 -6.85 -8.92
CA ALA A 75 -1.08 -7.61 -9.80
C ALA A 75 -0.72 -9.09 -9.76
N LEU A 76 -1.62 -9.92 -10.26
CA LEU A 76 -1.45 -11.36 -10.36
C LEU A 76 -1.59 -11.81 -11.80
N ALA A 77 -0.65 -12.63 -12.27
CA ALA A 77 -0.84 -13.46 -13.46
C ALA A 77 -1.08 -14.90 -12.99
N ILE A 78 -2.24 -15.43 -13.30
CA ILE A 78 -2.70 -16.76 -12.90
C ILE A 78 -2.68 -17.65 -14.13
N TYR A 79 -1.70 -18.54 -14.17
CA TYR A 79 -1.55 -19.52 -15.25
C TYR A 79 -2.25 -20.81 -14.86
N SER A 80 -3.11 -21.29 -15.73
CA SER A 80 -3.85 -22.54 -15.58
C SER A 80 -3.83 -23.36 -16.87
N PRO A 81 -4.24 -24.64 -16.87
CA PRO A 81 -4.39 -25.42 -18.09
C PRO A 81 -5.40 -24.82 -19.09
N ALA A 82 -6.35 -24.03 -18.62
CA ALA A 82 -7.36 -23.37 -19.47
C ALA A 82 -6.85 -22.06 -20.11
N GLY A 83 -5.78 -21.49 -19.59
CA GLY A 83 -5.21 -20.22 -20.07
C GLY A 83 -4.73 -19.32 -18.95
N THR A 84 -4.30 -18.12 -19.32
CA THR A 84 -3.77 -17.10 -18.39
C THR A 84 -4.85 -16.08 -18.06
N VAL A 85 -5.07 -15.85 -16.78
CA VAL A 85 -5.90 -14.75 -16.27
C VAL A 85 -4.98 -13.72 -15.62
N VAL A 86 -5.16 -12.44 -15.93
CA VAL A 86 -4.46 -11.34 -15.28
C VAL A 86 -5.43 -10.55 -14.42
N HIS A 87 -5.13 -10.41 -13.14
CA HIS A 87 -5.87 -9.55 -12.20
C HIS A 87 -4.97 -8.40 -11.79
N THR A 88 -5.34 -7.17 -12.12
CA THR A 88 -4.47 -6.01 -11.90
C THR A 88 -4.34 -5.62 -10.42
N GLY A 89 -5.28 -6.02 -9.58
CA GLY A 89 -5.51 -5.32 -8.33
C GLY A 89 -5.85 -3.87 -8.61
N ASP A 90 -5.87 -3.04 -7.58
CA ASP A 90 -5.96 -1.59 -7.76
C ASP A 90 -4.62 -1.06 -8.25
N PHE A 91 -4.64 -0.21 -9.27
CA PHE A 91 -3.41 0.30 -9.86
C PHE A 91 -3.54 1.72 -10.40
N LYS A 92 -2.42 2.37 -10.54
CA LYS A 92 -2.25 3.52 -11.41
C LYS A 92 -0.93 3.39 -12.19
N VAL A 93 -0.87 4.02 -13.35
CA VAL A 93 0.39 4.14 -14.10
C VAL A 93 1.09 5.42 -13.65
N ASP A 94 2.07 5.29 -12.76
CA ASP A 94 2.89 6.39 -12.27
C ASP A 94 4.35 6.12 -12.61
N TYR A 95 4.92 6.94 -13.50
CA TYR A 95 6.33 6.82 -13.91
C TYR A 95 7.30 7.51 -12.94
N THR A 96 6.78 8.27 -12.00
CA THR A 96 7.56 9.00 -10.98
C THR A 96 7.00 8.76 -9.58
N PRO A 97 6.90 7.49 -9.14
CA PRO A 97 6.35 7.18 -7.82
C PRO A 97 7.18 7.84 -6.72
N VAL A 98 6.56 8.07 -5.57
CA VAL A 98 7.24 8.64 -4.39
C VAL A 98 8.24 7.65 -3.83
N PHE A 99 7.90 6.37 -3.85
CA PHE A 99 8.73 5.29 -3.34
C PHE A 99 8.80 4.11 -4.32
N GLY A 100 10.00 3.52 -4.40
CA GLY A 100 10.26 2.34 -5.23
C GLY A 100 10.23 2.64 -6.73
N ASP A 101 10.03 1.58 -7.52
CA ASP A 101 10.05 1.65 -8.98
C ASP A 101 8.64 1.80 -9.57
N ALA A 102 8.55 2.24 -10.82
CA ALA A 102 7.30 2.28 -11.57
C ALA A 102 6.66 0.90 -11.74
N ILE A 103 5.40 0.89 -12.14
CA ILE A 103 4.67 -0.32 -12.53
C ILE A 103 5.43 -1.08 -13.63
N ASP A 104 5.49 -2.41 -13.52
CA ASP A 104 6.18 -3.28 -14.47
C ASP A 104 5.35 -3.52 -15.75
N LEU A 105 5.21 -2.47 -16.55
CA LEU A 105 4.49 -2.55 -17.84
C LEU A 105 5.17 -3.50 -18.83
N GLN A 106 6.49 -3.67 -18.75
CA GLN A 106 7.21 -4.62 -19.59
C GLN A 106 6.70 -6.04 -19.34
N ARG A 107 6.54 -6.42 -18.06
CA ARG A 107 6.05 -7.76 -17.72
C ARG A 107 4.62 -8.00 -18.19
N PHE A 108 3.74 -6.99 -18.06
CA PHE A 108 2.39 -7.08 -18.61
C PHE A 108 2.41 -7.29 -20.14
N ALA A 109 3.26 -6.54 -20.86
CA ALA A 109 3.40 -6.70 -22.31
C ALA A 109 3.91 -8.10 -22.71
N GLU A 110 4.88 -8.66 -21.98
CA GLU A 110 5.39 -10.02 -22.20
C GLU A 110 4.31 -11.09 -22.01
N ILE A 111 3.46 -10.93 -21.00
CA ILE A 111 2.33 -11.82 -20.72
C ILE A 111 1.28 -11.68 -21.84
N GLY A 112 0.97 -10.44 -22.21
CA GLY A 112 0.02 -10.13 -23.29
C GLY A 112 0.42 -10.79 -24.62
N LYS A 113 1.72 -10.76 -24.98
CA LYS A 113 2.24 -11.42 -26.19
C LYS A 113 2.03 -12.93 -26.21
N LYS A 114 1.95 -13.59 -25.05
CA LYS A 114 1.71 -15.04 -24.94
C LYS A 114 0.22 -15.39 -25.00
N GLY A 115 -0.64 -14.41 -24.95
CA GLY A 115 -2.10 -14.57 -24.89
C GLY A 115 -2.64 -14.57 -23.48
N VAL A 116 -3.70 -13.80 -23.26
CA VAL A 116 -4.43 -13.68 -22.01
C VAL A 116 -5.88 -14.06 -22.26
N LEU A 117 -6.37 -15.04 -21.50
CA LEU A 117 -7.75 -15.52 -21.58
C LEU A 117 -8.73 -14.46 -21.03
N ALA A 118 -8.37 -13.84 -19.90
CA ALA A 118 -9.19 -12.80 -19.27
C ALA A 118 -8.29 -11.79 -18.56
N LEU A 119 -8.66 -10.50 -18.68
CA LEU A 119 -8.11 -9.40 -17.94
C LEU A 119 -9.17 -8.87 -16.97
N MET A 120 -8.89 -8.99 -15.66
CA MET A 120 -9.70 -8.41 -14.59
C MET A 120 -9.02 -7.12 -14.14
N SER A 121 -9.49 -5.99 -14.66
CA SER A 121 -8.85 -4.69 -14.46
C SER A 121 -9.65 -3.82 -13.48
N ASP A 122 -8.92 -3.12 -12.60
CA ASP A 122 -9.47 -1.99 -11.87
C ASP A 122 -10.10 -0.99 -12.85
N SER A 123 -11.30 -0.57 -12.55
CA SER A 123 -12.10 0.35 -13.37
C SER A 123 -12.74 1.49 -12.55
N THR A 124 -12.24 1.75 -11.36
CA THR A 124 -12.81 2.70 -10.39
C THR A 124 -13.04 4.09 -10.98
N ASN A 125 -12.14 4.58 -11.82
CA ASN A 125 -12.24 5.89 -12.45
C ASN A 125 -12.49 5.81 -13.97
N ALA A 126 -12.98 4.69 -14.50
CA ALA A 126 -13.10 4.48 -15.95
C ALA A 126 -13.99 5.51 -16.66
N GLU A 127 -15.03 6.02 -15.98
CA GLU A 127 -15.95 7.04 -16.52
C GLU A 127 -15.48 8.49 -16.32
N ARG A 128 -14.43 8.71 -15.52
CA ARG A 128 -13.92 10.07 -15.26
C ARG A 128 -12.98 10.49 -16.38
N LYS A 129 -13.25 11.64 -16.99
CA LYS A 129 -12.35 12.25 -17.97
C LYS A 129 -11.05 12.69 -17.31
N GLY A 130 -9.94 12.53 -18.02
CA GLY A 130 -8.61 12.92 -17.58
C GLY A 130 -7.75 11.74 -17.11
N PHE A 131 -6.80 12.01 -16.24
CA PHE A 131 -5.87 11.02 -15.70
C PHE A 131 -5.51 11.36 -14.25
N THR A 132 -5.07 10.37 -13.50
CA THR A 132 -4.54 10.55 -12.14
C THR A 132 -3.09 11.02 -12.21
N GLN A 133 -2.79 12.15 -11.60
CA GLN A 133 -1.42 12.67 -11.53
C GLN A 133 -0.55 11.81 -10.61
N SER A 134 0.79 11.93 -10.75
CA SER A 134 1.73 11.30 -9.84
C SER A 134 1.50 11.76 -8.40
N GLU A 135 1.65 10.85 -7.44
CA GLU A 135 1.58 11.17 -6.01
C GLU A 135 2.63 12.21 -5.59
N ARG A 136 3.74 12.31 -6.33
CA ARG A 136 4.78 13.32 -6.10
C ARG A 136 4.26 14.76 -6.21
N THR A 137 3.22 15.03 -7.02
CA THR A 137 2.63 16.36 -7.14
C THR A 137 1.94 16.81 -5.84
N VAL A 138 1.43 15.86 -5.06
CA VAL A 138 0.83 16.13 -3.74
C VAL A 138 1.89 16.65 -2.76
N GLY A 139 3.11 16.08 -2.81
CA GLY A 139 4.24 16.55 -1.99
C GLY A 139 4.62 18.01 -2.26
N ILE A 140 4.59 18.43 -3.53
CA ILE A 140 4.83 19.84 -3.90
C ILE A 140 3.75 20.74 -3.27
N THR A 141 2.49 20.30 -3.29
CA THR A 141 1.39 21.04 -2.66
C THR A 141 1.57 21.13 -1.15
N PHE A 142 2.01 20.06 -0.48
CA PHE A 142 2.33 20.12 0.95
C PHE A 142 3.43 21.13 1.22
N ASP A 143 4.51 21.13 0.45
CA ASP A 143 5.59 22.10 0.64
C ASP A 143 5.09 23.55 0.57
N HIS A 144 4.20 23.88 -0.38
CA HIS A 144 3.59 25.21 -0.46
C HIS A 144 2.73 25.52 0.78
N ILE A 145 1.86 24.60 1.19
CA ILE A 145 1.00 24.77 2.37
C ILE A 145 1.84 24.98 3.64
N PHE A 146 2.90 24.17 3.83
CA PHE A 146 3.76 24.30 5.00
C PHE A 146 4.57 25.60 4.99
N ALA A 147 4.99 26.07 3.83
CA ALA A 147 5.69 27.34 3.67
C ALA A 147 4.79 28.55 4.02
N GLU A 148 3.53 28.54 3.57
CA GLU A 148 2.58 29.63 3.78
C GLU A 148 2.03 29.67 5.20
N HIS A 149 1.91 28.53 5.87
CA HIS A 149 1.24 28.39 7.18
C HIS A 149 2.21 28.08 8.32
N GLN A 150 3.34 28.77 8.41
CA GLN A 150 4.38 28.49 9.40
C GLN A 150 3.95 28.68 10.86
N ASN A 151 3.03 29.59 11.13
CA ASN A 151 2.59 29.97 12.47
C ASN A 151 1.20 29.43 12.84
N THR A 152 0.64 28.53 12.04
CA THR A 152 -0.69 27.98 12.29
C THR A 152 -0.62 26.45 12.37
N ARG A 153 -1.55 25.85 13.10
CA ARG A 153 -1.71 24.38 13.11
C ARG A 153 -2.29 23.92 11.77
N ILE A 154 -1.69 22.89 11.20
CA ILE A 154 -2.15 22.24 9.97
C ILE A 154 -2.78 20.90 10.35
N ILE A 155 -4.00 20.64 9.89
CA ILE A 155 -4.69 19.36 10.05
C ILE A 155 -4.83 18.73 8.67
N ILE A 156 -4.30 17.53 8.50
CA ILE A 156 -4.32 16.81 7.24
C ILE A 156 -5.11 15.51 7.43
N ALA A 157 -6.20 15.36 6.68
CA ALA A 157 -6.97 14.14 6.63
C ALA A 157 -6.53 13.30 5.41
N THR A 158 -6.17 12.04 5.64
CA THR A 158 -5.77 11.09 4.59
C THR A 158 -6.10 9.66 5.00
N PHE A 159 -6.13 8.76 4.03
CA PHE A 159 -6.25 7.34 4.32
C PHE A 159 -4.98 6.81 5.00
N ALA A 160 -5.16 6.04 6.07
CA ALA A 160 -4.06 5.47 6.85
C ALA A 160 -3.13 4.59 5.99
N SER A 161 -3.69 3.88 5.04
CA SER A 161 -2.96 2.97 4.14
C SER A 161 -2.18 3.68 3.02
N ASN A 162 -2.35 5.01 2.83
CA ASN A 162 -1.55 5.76 1.88
C ASN A 162 -0.21 6.18 2.51
N VAL A 163 0.67 5.20 2.67
CA VAL A 163 1.99 5.37 3.34
C VAL A 163 2.87 6.38 2.61
N ASP A 164 2.80 6.44 1.28
CA ASP A 164 3.57 7.39 0.47
C ASP A 164 3.16 8.84 0.77
N ARG A 165 1.87 9.10 0.95
CA ARG A 165 1.36 10.43 1.32
C ARG A 165 1.80 10.81 2.73
N VAL A 166 1.73 9.87 3.66
CA VAL A 166 2.22 10.08 5.03
C VAL A 166 3.71 10.40 5.03
N GLN A 167 4.51 9.70 4.23
CA GLN A 167 5.94 10.02 4.07
C GLN A 167 6.17 11.43 3.57
N GLN A 168 5.40 11.88 2.57
CA GLN A 168 5.51 13.24 2.04
C GLN A 168 5.14 14.29 3.09
N ILE A 169 4.09 14.04 3.90
CA ILE A 169 3.70 14.92 5.01
C ILE A 169 4.83 15.01 6.04
N ILE A 170 5.42 13.89 6.44
CA ILE A 170 6.54 13.84 7.39
C ILE A 170 7.76 14.60 6.84
N ASN A 171 8.08 14.41 5.56
CA ASN A 171 9.19 15.09 4.91
C ASN A 171 8.99 16.60 4.90
N SER A 172 7.80 17.09 4.54
CA SER A 172 7.49 18.52 4.57
C SER A 172 7.49 19.07 5.99
N ALA A 173 6.93 18.35 6.96
CA ALA A 173 6.98 18.75 8.36
C ALA A 173 8.42 18.89 8.87
N TYR A 174 9.26 17.89 8.60
CA TYR A 174 10.68 17.93 8.97
C TYR A 174 11.41 19.11 8.32
N LYS A 175 11.21 19.32 7.02
CA LYS A 175 11.81 20.43 6.25
C LYS A 175 11.50 21.80 6.85
N TYR A 176 10.28 21.98 7.38
CA TYR A 176 9.82 23.24 7.98
C TYR A 176 9.90 23.25 9.52
N GLY A 177 10.67 22.32 10.12
CA GLY A 177 10.92 22.27 11.57
C GLY A 177 9.68 21.98 12.42
N ARG A 178 8.66 21.34 11.85
CA ARG A 178 7.38 21.07 12.52
C ARG A 178 7.34 19.68 13.12
N LYS A 179 6.49 19.52 14.15
CA LYS A 179 6.16 18.23 14.74
C LYS A 179 4.92 17.65 14.07
N VAL A 180 4.87 16.34 14.00
CA VAL A 180 3.73 15.58 13.49
C VAL A 180 3.12 14.77 14.62
N VAL A 181 1.82 14.91 14.82
CA VAL A 181 1.02 14.04 15.67
C VAL A 181 0.15 13.18 14.78
N VAL A 182 0.13 11.89 15.05
CA VAL A 182 -0.71 10.93 14.34
C VAL A 182 -1.91 10.58 15.20
N GLU A 183 -3.10 10.71 14.64
CA GLU A 183 -4.34 10.43 15.34
C GLU A 183 -5.17 9.35 14.62
N GLY A 184 -5.84 8.53 15.41
CA GLY A 184 -6.65 7.42 14.94
C GLY A 184 -5.90 6.08 14.96
N ARG A 185 -6.55 5.07 15.56
CA ARG A 185 -5.97 3.72 15.78
C ARG A 185 -5.40 3.10 14.50
N SER A 186 -6.14 3.16 13.43
CA SER A 186 -5.70 2.60 12.13
C SER A 186 -4.45 3.29 11.60
N MET A 187 -4.41 4.64 11.71
CA MET A 187 -3.26 5.44 11.28
C MET A 187 -2.01 5.09 12.10
N VAL A 188 -2.13 5.06 13.43
CA VAL A 188 -1.02 4.68 14.33
C VAL A 188 -0.51 3.28 13.99
N ASN A 189 -1.39 2.28 13.88
CA ASN A 189 -1.01 0.91 13.59
C ASN A 189 -0.27 0.78 12.26
N ILE A 190 -0.76 1.43 11.20
CA ILE A 190 -0.14 1.33 9.87
C ILE A 190 1.19 2.06 9.84
N ILE A 191 1.30 3.26 10.43
CA ILE A 191 2.56 4.00 10.49
C ILE A 191 3.61 3.24 11.27
N THR A 192 3.25 2.67 12.43
CA THR A 192 4.16 1.84 13.23
C THR A 192 4.66 0.65 12.41
N THR A 193 3.73 -0.10 11.81
CA THR A 193 4.09 -1.26 10.97
C THR A 193 4.96 -0.87 9.79
N ALA A 194 4.63 0.21 9.08
CA ALA A 194 5.41 0.68 7.93
C ALA A 194 6.81 1.13 8.34
N SER A 195 6.96 1.79 9.48
CA SER A 195 8.25 2.21 10.03
C SER A 195 9.10 1.01 10.43
N GLU A 196 8.55 0.06 11.18
CA GLU A 196 9.25 -1.17 11.60
C GLU A 196 9.71 -2.01 10.42
N LEU A 197 8.94 -2.06 9.34
CA LEU A 197 9.27 -2.80 8.13
C LEU A 197 10.19 -2.04 7.16
N GLY A 198 10.49 -0.76 7.43
CA GLY A 198 11.37 0.10 6.62
C GLY A 198 10.70 0.73 5.40
N TYR A 199 9.36 0.82 5.38
CA TYR A 199 8.59 1.50 4.32
C TYR A 199 8.33 2.97 4.64
N LEU A 200 8.54 3.39 5.87
CA LEU A 200 8.41 4.77 6.31
C LEU A 200 9.67 5.19 7.05
N ASN A 201 10.25 6.31 6.62
CA ASN A 201 11.38 6.92 7.30
C ASN A 201 10.89 8.13 8.11
N VAL A 202 11.00 8.04 9.41
CA VAL A 202 10.63 9.11 10.34
C VAL A 202 11.91 9.73 10.92
N PRO A 203 12.27 10.97 10.52
CA PRO A 203 13.42 11.64 11.11
C PRO A 203 13.24 11.83 12.62
N GLU A 204 14.34 11.78 13.37
CA GLU A 204 14.34 11.94 14.82
C GLU A 204 13.59 13.22 15.24
N ASN A 205 12.86 13.13 16.33
CA ASN A 205 12.11 14.24 16.92
C ASN A 205 11.05 14.89 15.99
N THR A 206 10.63 14.24 14.92
CA THR A 206 9.57 14.73 14.03
C THR A 206 8.19 14.25 14.48
N LEU A 207 8.05 12.96 14.76
CA LEU A 207 6.82 12.36 15.28
C LEU A 207 6.79 12.49 16.80
N ILE A 208 5.68 12.99 17.34
CA ILE A 208 5.46 13.13 18.79
C ILE A 208 4.11 12.55 19.20
N GLU A 209 3.98 12.17 20.46
CA GLU A 209 2.72 11.71 21.02
C GLU A 209 1.75 12.88 21.24
N ILE A 210 0.45 12.59 21.23
CA ILE A 210 -0.59 13.62 21.32
C ILE A 210 -0.53 14.40 22.67
N ASP A 211 -0.14 13.76 23.75
CA ASP A 211 0.00 14.37 25.06
C ASP A 211 1.16 15.38 25.12
N GLN A 212 2.13 15.26 24.23
CA GLN A 212 3.25 16.19 24.09
C GLN A 212 2.88 17.46 23.32
N LEU A 213 1.72 17.47 22.63
CA LEU A 213 1.29 18.61 21.80
C LEU A 213 1.20 19.94 22.58
N LYS A 214 0.93 19.88 23.87
CA LYS A 214 0.88 21.06 24.77
C LYS A 214 2.22 21.78 24.91
N ASN A 215 3.33 21.14 24.51
CA ASN A 215 4.68 21.70 24.62
C ASN A 215 5.09 22.47 23.35
N TYR A 216 4.22 22.50 22.33
CA TYR A 216 4.42 23.13 21.05
C TYR A 216 3.20 23.99 20.67
#